data_f27dded6d119ec7a6478889b5af8d3b1
#
_entry.id   f27dded6d119ec7a6478889b5af8d3b1
#
_cell.length_a   1.000
_cell.length_b   1.000
_cell.length_c   1.000
_cell.angle_alpha   90.00
_cell.angle_beta   90.00
_cell.angle_gamma   90.00
#
_symmetry.space_group_name_H-M   'P 1'
#
loop_
_entity.id
_entity.type
_entity.pdbx_description
1 polymer ?
#
loop_
_entity_poly.entity_id
_entity_poly.type
_entity_poly.pdbx_seq_one_letter_code
_entity_poly.pdbx_strand_id
1 'polypeptide(L)'
;MTIGSRPGKVLVLVVAMALLACAPDPADTGQGGAQASGDATDSRGRSRDALREVADPLVGSWRGDLDGMLERRQIRALVPYSRTFYFLDQRGSQRGLSHAFMEAFEDFLNERLDSGLLRVQVVFVPVTRDRLIPWLLAGRGDLIAANLTVTDARADVLEFTTPLAGDVREVLVSGPSAAPIDRLEQLSGRTVYVRHASSFFESLESLNRQFAGEGLPPVRLKEAPAHFEVGDVLEMVNAGVVDHAVADDYLAAFWARVLPEITVHENLVLRDGADIAFAVRPDSPALKSLLDDFLVTHRAGTLFGNVTFERFLQDTRWVLAHERGDELTRFQRMARHFQHYGAQYDLDWLLLIAQGYQESRLDQSARSPSGAIGVMQLLPSTGREMDVGDISVLENNIHAGVRYVRWMIDRYYADEAMSQTDRLLFALASYNAGPRRVRALRNEAESLGLDPDQWFDNVEYVAARRIGRETVEYVANIYKYHIAFRLIAESRELVPSDDRG
;
A
#
# COMPACT_ATOMS: atom_id res chain seq x y z
N MET A 1 9.31 33.99 -39.46
CA MET A 1 10.32 32.97 -39.11
C MET A 1 9.68 32.06 -38.05
N THR A 2 9.08 31.00 -38.52
CA THR A 2 8.30 30.03 -37.73
C THR A 2 9.23 28.86 -37.36
N ILE A 3 9.48 28.68 -36.09
CA ILE A 3 10.23 27.53 -35.55
C ILE A 3 9.22 26.50 -35.09
N GLY A 4 9.10 25.43 -35.86
CA GLY A 4 8.26 24.29 -35.53
C GLY A 4 8.89 23.40 -34.47
N SER A 5 8.19 23.17 -33.36
CA SER A 5 8.54 22.20 -32.35
C SER A 5 8.09 20.80 -32.79
N ARG A 6 9.04 19.89 -32.92
CA ARG A 6 8.78 18.46 -33.12
C ARG A 6 8.41 17.81 -31.75
N PRO A 7 7.38 16.96 -31.70
CA PRO A 7 7.12 16.19 -30.48
C PRO A 7 8.13 15.05 -30.36
N GLY A 8 8.83 15.00 -29.23
CA GLY A 8 9.72 13.91 -28.86
C GLY A 8 8.96 12.61 -28.70
N LYS A 9 9.35 11.59 -29.47
CA LYS A 9 8.87 10.22 -29.32
C LYS A 9 9.42 9.64 -28.01
N VAL A 10 8.53 9.38 -27.06
CA VAL A 10 8.82 8.56 -25.88
C VAL A 10 8.94 7.12 -26.37
N LEU A 11 10.14 6.60 -26.37
CA LEU A 11 10.44 5.20 -26.70
C LEU A 11 10.11 4.36 -25.46
N VAL A 12 8.93 3.74 -25.45
CA VAL A 12 8.57 2.73 -24.45
C VAL A 12 9.31 1.45 -24.82
N LEU A 13 10.35 1.12 -24.06
CA LEU A 13 11.11 -0.12 -24.21
C LEU A 13 10.28 -1.27 -23.61
N VAL A 14 9.47 -1.94 -24.43
CA VAL A 14 8.79 -3.18 -24.08
C VAL A 14 9.81 -4.30 -24.14
N VAL A 15 10.22 -4.84 -23.00
CA VAL A 15 11.02 -6.07 -22.91
C VAL A 15 10.10 -7.24 -23.25
N ALA A 16 10.10 -7.66 -24.50
CA ALA A 16 9.52 -8.92 -24.91
C ALA A 16 10.46 -10.06 -24.44
N MET A 17 10.11 -10.76 -23.35
CA MET A 17 10.77 -12.00 -23.01
C MET A 17 10.15 -13.15 -23.81
N ALA A 18 10.95 -13.71 -24.69
CA ALA A 18 10.66 -14.92 -25.45
C ALA A 18 10.45 -16.10 -24.51
N LEU A 19 9.33 -16.79 -24.69
CA LEU A 19 9.05 -18.10 -24.14
C LEU A 19 10.00 -19.12 -24.79
N LEU A 20 10.99 -19.61 -24.08
CA LEU A 20 11.71 -20.84 -24.44
C LEU A 20 10.95 -22.04 -23.87
N ALA A 21 10.49 -22.89 -24.75
CA ALA A 21 9.81 -24.14 -24.48
C ALA A 21 10.62 -25.05 -23.56
N CYS A 22 9.96 -25.63 -22.56
CA CYS A 22 10.50 -26.71 -21.74
C CYS A 22 10.57 -28.01 -22.54
N ALA A 23 11.78 -28.56 -22.71
CA ALA A 23 11.97 -29.96 -22.95
C ALA A 23 12.08 -30.72 -21.61
N PRO A 24 11.57 -31.96 -21.48
CA PRO A 24 11.66 -32.70 -20.23
C PRO A 24 13.08 -33.26 -20.01
N ASP A 25 13.58 -33.16 -18.78
CA ASP A 25 14.83 -33.78 -18.36
C ASP A 25 14.70 -35.29 -18.25
N PRO A 26 15.74 -36.04 -18.66
CA PRO A 26 15.76 -37.49 -18.51
C PRO A 26 16.06 -37.91 -17.07
N ALA A 27 15.44 -39.00 -16.64
CA ALA A 27 15.59 -39.63 -15.36
C ALA A 27 17.03 -40.06 -15.10
N ASP A 28 17.57 -39.69 -13.94
CA ASP A 28 18.85 -40.21 -13.44
C ASP A 28 18.59 -41.36 -12.46
N THR A 29 19.04 -42.55 -12.87
CA THR A 29 19.15 -43.75 -12.04
C THR A 29 20.61 -43.96 -11.71
N GLY A 30 21.01 -43.90 -10.45
CA GLY A 30 22.38 -44.21 -10.06
C GLY A 30 22.57 -44.37 -8.55
N GLN A 31 22.63 -45.60 -8.11
CA GLN A 31 23.07 -46.06 -6.77
C GLN A 31 24.54 -45.71 -6.51
N GLY A 32 24.90 -45.48 -5.25
CA GLY A 32 26.28 -45.54 -4.82
C GLY A 32 26.52 -44.88 -3.46
N GLY A 33 26.51 -45.67 -2.39
CA GLY A 33 26.83 -45.22 -1.05
C GLY A 33 28.33 -44.99 -0.83
N ALA A 34 28.65 -44.05 0.07
CA ALA A 34 29.83 -44.12 0.94
C ALA A 34 29.65 -43.18 2.13
N GLN A 35 29.74 -43.71 3.32
CA GLN A 35 29.83 -42.98 4.60
C GLN A 35 31.14 -42.19 4.65
N ALA A 36 31.03 -40.90 4.99
CA ALA A 36 32.09 -40.14 5.64
C ALA A 36 31.47 -39.20 6.65
N SER A 37 31.57 -39.57 7.88
CA SER A 37 31.27 -38.74 9.06
C SER A 37 32.37 -37.69 9.24
N GLY A 38 32.02 -36.43 9.50
CA GLY A 38 32.96 -35.43 9.98
C GLY A 38 32.56 -34.01 9.64
N ASP A 39 32.13 -33.25 10.66
CA ASP A 39 32.15 -31.78 10.79
C ASP A 39 31.79 -30.87 9.59
N ALA A 40 30.53 -30.90 9.20
CA ALA A 40 29.99 -29.92 8.26
C ALA A 40 28.94 -28.93 8.90
N THR A 41 28.79 -28.95 10.23
CA THR A 41 27.72 -28.21 10.92
C THR A 41 28.10 -26.81 11.33
N ASP A 42 29.37 -26.40 11.29
CA ASP A 42 29.80 -25.10 11.81
C ASP A 42 29.94 -24.01 10.72
N SER A 43 30.16 -24.36 9.47
CA SER A 43 30.32 -23.33 8.40
C SER A 43 29.00 -22.83 7.83
N ARG A 44 27.93 -23.65 7.84
CA ARG A 44 26.60 -23.24 7.36
C ARG A 44 25.84 -22.40 8.39
N GLY A 45 26.07 -22.63 9.68
CA GLY A 45 25.54 -21.78 10.75
C GLY A 45 26.14 -20.39 10.71
N ARG A 46 27.47 -20.28 10.64
CA ARG A 46 28.17 -18.98 10.56
C ARG A 46 27.86 -18.20 9.29
N SER A 47 27.69 -18.86 8.15
CA SER A 47 27.26 -18.17 6.91
C SER A 47 25.82 -17.68 6.97
N ARG A 48 24.91 -18.42 7.63
CA ARG A 48 23.52 -17.98 7.83
C ARG A 48 23.43 -16.80 8.82
N ASP A 49 24.21 -16.82 9.89
CA ASP A 49 24.24 -15.74 10.87
C ASP A 49 24.91 -14.48 10.29
N ALA A 50 25.97 -14.63 9.50
CA ALA A 50 26.61 -13.52 8.78
C ALA A 50 25.70 -12.94 7.68
N LEU A 51 24.93 -13.78 6.97
CA LEU A 51 23.92 -13.31 6.01
C LEU A 51 22.69 -12.69 6.71
N ARG A 52 22.32 -13.17 7.89
CA ARG A 52 21.33 -12.51 8.76
C ARG A 52 21.82 -11.16 9.23
N GLU A 53 23.07 -11.05 9.67
CA GLU A 53 23.68 -9.79 10.13
C GLU A 53 23.78 -8.75 9.01
N VAL A 54 23.99 -9.16 7.75
CA VAL A 54 23.98 -8.26 6.57
C VAL A 54 22.57 -7.99 6.02
N ALA A 55 21.61 -8.92 6.22
CA ALA A 55 20.22 -8.80 5.78
C ALA A 55 19.32 -8.07 6.81
N ASP A 56 19.78 -7.93 8.04
CA ASP A 56 19.04 -7.46 9.21
C ASP A 56 18.89 -5.93 9.39
N PRO A 57 19.47 -5.02 8.59
CA PRO A 57 19.22 -3.58 8.73
C PRO A 57 17.73 -3.23 8.52
N LEU A 58 16.96 -4.07 7.81
CA LEU A 58 15.56 -3.79 7.48
C LEU A 58 14.56 -4.45 8.45
N VAL A 59 14.96 -5.50 9.16
CA VAL A 59 14.07 -6.31 10.01
C VAL A 59 14.60 -6.46 11.44
N GLY A 60 15.90 -6.33 11.65
CA GLY A 60 16.54 -6.46 12.96
C GLY A 60 16.18 -5.35 13.94
N SER A 61 16.03 -5.75 15.19
CA SER A 61 15.86 -4.81 16.31
C SER A 61 17.21 -4.21 16.68
N TRP A 62 17.33 -2.89 16.62
CA TRP A 62 18.46 -2.14 17.14
C TRP A 62 17.97 -0.89 17.84
N ARG A 63 18.52 -0.61 19.02
CA ARG A 63 18.23 0.59 19.81
C ARG A 63 19.51 1.35 20.07
N GLY A 64 19.42 2.63 20.07
CA GLY A 64 20.52 3.57 20.30
C GLY A 64 20.14 4.92 19.73
N ASP A 65 21.00 5.90 19.91
CA ASP A 65 20.85 7.26 19.40
C ASP A 65 21.74 7.50 18.20
N LEU A 66 21.88 8.75 17.81
CA LEU A 66 22.57 9.23 16.60
C LEU A 66 23.97 8.64 16.44
N ASP A 67 24.77 8.54 17.51
CA ASP A 67 26.14 8.03 17.45
C ASP A 67 26.23 6.65 16.79
N GLY A 68 25.44 5.69 17.26
CA GLY A 68 25.45 4.37 16.67
C GLY A 68 24.79 4.32 15.28
N MET A 69 23.91 5.27 14.95
CA MET A 69 23.41 5.42 13.58
C MET A 69 24.49 5.92 12.63
N LEU A 70 25.36 6.82 13.10
CA LEU A 70 26.51 7.31 12.34
C LEU A 70 27.58 6.23 12.16
N GLU A 71 27.86 5.41 13.18
CA GLU A 71 28.80 4.29 13.09
C GLU A 71 28.38 3.27 12.02
N ARG A 72 27.11 2.89 12.00
CA ARG A 72 26.56 1.99 10.96
C ARG A 72 26.21 2.71 9.65
N ARG A 73 26.37 4.02 9.59
CA ARG A 73 26.05 4.91 8.46
C ARG A 73 24.63 4.71 7.90
N GLN A 74 23.66 4.53 8.79
CA GLN A 74 22.30 4.25 8.40
C GLN A 74 21.29 4.78 9.44
N ILE A 75 20.26 5.47 8.95
CA ILE A 75 19.09 5.90 9.72
C ILE A 75 17.85 5.26 9.06
N ARG A 76 17.05 4.53 9.83
CA ARG A 76 15.87 3.81 9.33
C ARG A 76 14.61 4.63 9.56
N ALA A 77 13.99 5.10 8.47
CA ALA A 77 12.76 5.87 8.48
C ALA A 77 11.54 4.94 8.24
N LEU A 78 10.70 4.78 9.25
CA LEU A 78 9.42 4.08 9.12
C LEU A 78 8.44 4.98 8.37
N VAL A 79 7.88 4.49 7.28
CA VAL A 79 6.94 5.21 6.42
C VAL A 79 5.74 4.33 6.07
N PRO A 80 4.50 4.86 6.02
CA PRO A 80 3.40 4.13 5.43
C PRO A 80 3.51 4.16 3.91
N TYR A 81 3.19 3.05 3.26
CA TYR A 81 3.06 3.04 1.81
C TYR A 81 1.79 3.83 1.42
N SER A 82 1.96 4.97 0.79
CA SER A 82 0.90 5.92 0.52
C SER A 82 1.17 6.70 -0.76
N ARG A 83 0.16 6.88 -1.60
CA ARG A 83 0.30 7.64 -2.85
C ARG A 83 0.77 9.08 -2.65
N THR A 84 0.58 9.68 -1.48
CA THR A 84 1.00 11.06 -1.19
C THR A 84 2.32 11.13 -0.44
N PHE A 85 2.58 10.19 0.49
CA PHE A 85 3.69 10.32 1.43
C PHE A 85 4.92 9.49 1.04
N TYR A 86 4.74 8.21 0.68
CA TYR A 86 5.83 7.36 0.23
C TYR A 86 5.32 6.31 -0.76
N PHE A 87 5.87 6.29 -1.96
CA PHE A 87 5.56 5.31 -2.99
C PHE A 87 6.74 5.11 -3.94
N LEU A 88 6.72 4.03 -4.72
CA LEU A 88 7.66 3.80 -5.81
C LEU A 88 7.00 4.19 -7.14
N ASP A 89 7.67 4.96 -7.99
CA ASP A 89 7.17 5.30 -9.32
C ASP A 89 7.34 4.12 -10.31
N GLN A 90 6.83 4.27 -11.54
CA GLN A 90 6.88 3.23 -12.59
C GLN A 90 8.29 2.74 -12.93
N ARG A 91 9.33 3.48 -12.51
CA ARG A 91 10.74 3.13 -12.71
C ARG A 91 11.37 2.51 -11.46
N GLY A 92 10.59 2.31 -10.41
CA GLY A 92 11.06 1.85 -9.11
C GLY A 92 11.73 2.94 -8.28
N SER A 93 11.64 4.21 -8.67
CA SER A 93 12.19 5.32 -7.90
C SER A 93 11.26 5.68 -6.74
N GLN A 94 11.86 5.90 -5.59
CA GLN A 94 11.14 6.32 -4.39
C GLN A 94 10.63 7.77 -4.56
N ARG A 95 9.39 8.03 -4.16
CA ARG A 95 8.71 9.31 -4.32
C ARG A 95 7.77 9.57 -3.14
N GLY A 96 7.31 10.81 -3.04
CA GLY A 96 6.31 11.24 -2.07
C GLY A 96 6.84 12.29 -1.12
N LEU A 97 5.94 12.85 -0.31
CA LEU A 97 6.27 13.94 0.62
C LEU A 97 7.31 13.49 1.66
N SER A 98 7.09 12.36 2.32
CA SER A 98 8.02 11.79 3.30
C SER A 98 9.38 11.47 2.68
N HIS A 99 9.39 10.94 1.44
CA HIS A 99 10.63 10.70 0.72
C HIS A 99 11.41 11.99 0.49
N ALA A 100 10.77 13.04 -0.03
CA ALA A 100 11.44 14.31 -0.33
C ALA A 100 12.04 14.97 0.93
N PHE A 101 11.34 14.91 2.07
CA PHE A 101 11.88 15.42 3.33
C PHE A 101 13.05 14.60 3.83
N MET A 102 13.00 13.29 3.75
CA MET A 102 14.06 12.43 4.24
C MET A 102 15.28 12.43 3.31
N GLU A 103 15.11 12.60 2.01
CA GLU A 103 16.21 12.83 1.06
C GLU A 103 16.94 14.15 1.38
N ALA A 104 16.19 15.23 1.62
CA ALA A 104 16.78 16.51 2.03
C ALA A 104 17.44 16.43 3.41
N PHE A 105 16.88 15.63 4.34
CA PHE A 105 17.51 15.39 5.65
C PHE A 105 18.81 14.61 5.52
N GLU A 106 18.88 13.61 4.64
CA GLU A 106 20.12 12.89 4.33
C GLU A 106 21.20 13.83 3.82
N ASP A 107 20.86 14.73 2.90
CA ASP A 107 21.81 15.72 2.37
C ASP A 107 22.26 16.68 3.47
N PHE A 108 21.34 17.25 4.25
CA PHE A 108 21.63 18.13 5.37
C PHE A 108 22.58 17.48 6.40
N LEU A 109 22.30 16.22 6.78
CA LEU A 109 23.14 15.46 7.70
C LEU A 109 24.56 15.29 7.15
N ASN A 110 24.69 14.85 5.89
CA ASN A 110 25.97 14.55 5.27
C ASN A 110 26.82 15.82 5.01
N GLU A 111 26.17 16.94 4.71
CA GLU A 111 26.84 18.26 4.64
C GLU A 111 27.40 18.67 6.01
N ARG A 112 26.60 18.49 7.08
CA ARG A 112 27.01 18.83 8.44
C ARG A 112 28.18 17.97 8.98
N LEU A 113 28.22 16.69 8.53
CA LEU A 113 29.28 15.74 8.91
C LEU A 113 30.54 15.87 8.06
N ASP A 114 30.51 16.61 6.94
CA ASP A 114 31.58 16.60 5.91
C ASP A 114 31.97 15.16 5.51
N SER A 115 30.95 14.31 5.33
CA SER A 115 31.12 12.84 5.22
C SER A 115 31.83 12.37 3.95
N GLY A 116 32.02 13.25 2.97
CA GLY A 116 32.70 12.92 1.71
C GLY A 116 32.03 11.75 0.98
N LEU A 117 32.79 10.70 0.69
CA LEU A 117 32.29 9.50 -0.02
C LEU A 117 31.57 8.49 0.91
N LEU A 118 31.79 8.58 2.21
CA LEU A 118 31.24 7.66 3.21
C LEU A 118 29.99 8.23 3.86
N ARG A 119 28.96 8.45 3.04
CA ARG A 119 27.69 9.05 3.47
C ARG A 119 26.91 8.16 4.43
N VAL A 120 26.21 8.79 5.36
CA VAL A 120 25.11 8.19 6.12
C VAL A 120 23.87 8.17 5.22
N GLN A 121 23.17 7.06 5.15
CA GLN A 121 22.00 6.89 4.31
C GLN A 121 20.71 6.83 5.14
N VAL A 122 19.65 7.45 4.66
CA VAL A 122 18.31 7.25 5.18
C VAL A 122 17.64 6.08 4.43
N VAL A 123 17.39 5.01 5.15
CA VAL A 123 16.76 3.80 4.61
C VAL A 123 15.28 3.82 4.94
N PHE A 124 14.44 3.81 3.92
CA PHE A 124 13.00 3.74 4.10
C PHE A 124 12.56 2.32 4.44
N VAL A 125 11.77 2.20 5.50
CA VAL A 125 11.17 0.94 5.96
C VAL A 125 9.65 1.07 5.84
N PRO A 126 9.04 0.62 4.73
CA PRO A 126 7.61 0.69 4.54
C PRO A 126 6.89 -0.26 5.52
N VAL A 127 5.93 0.28 6.25
CA VAL A 127 5.12 -0.47 7.23
C VAL A 127 3.68 0.06 7.24
N THR A 128 2.74 -0.72 7.73
CA THR A 128 1.37 -0.24 7.97
C THR A 128 1.32 0.73 9.15
N ARG A 129 0.32 1.62 9.19
CA ARG A 129 0.26 2.67 10.23
C ARG A 129 0.16 2.12 11.65
N ASP A 130 -0.54 1.05 11.85
CA ASP A 130 -0.67 0.36 13.15
C ASP A 130 0.67 -0.16 13.67
N ARG A 131 1.64 -0.39 12.80
CA ARG A 131 2.98 -0.85 13.14
C ARG A 131 4.01 0.25 13.35
N LEU A 132 3.75 1.48 12.93
CA LEU A 132 4.71 2.59 13.03
C LEU A 132 5.24 2.74 14.47
N ILE A 133 4.36 2.95 15.44
CA ILE A 133 4.74 3.16 16.85
C ILE A 133 5.31 1.88 17.48
N PRO A 134 4.64 0.71 17.38
CA PRO A 134 5.20 -0.53 17.90
C PRO A 134 6.59 -0.88 17.34
N TRP A 135 6.81 -0.68 16.05
CA TRP A 135 8.10 -0.97 15.43
C TRP A 135 9.19 0.02 15.82
N LEU A 136 8.86 1.32 15.93
CA LEU A 136 9.81 2.31 16.44
C LEU A 136 10.27 1.94 17.86
N LEU A 137 9.30 1.67 18.75
CA LEU A 137 9.58 1.28 20.14
C LEU A 137 10.31 -0.06 20.26
N ALA A 138 10.08 -0.98 19.34
CA ALA A 138 10.81 -2.24 19.24
C ALA A 138 12.21 -2.11 18.61
N GLY A 139 12.63 -0.90 18.18
CA GLY A 139 13.92 -0.67 17.56
C GLY A 139 14.03 -1.18 16.11
N ARG A 140 12.91 -1.40 15.43
CA ARG A 140 12.87 -1.79 14.01
C ARG A 140 12.94 -0.60 13.04
N GLY A 141 12.96 0.60 13.57
CA GLY A 141 13.17 1.87 12.89
C GLY A 141 13.79 2.86 13.87
N ASP A 142 14.28 3.97 13.37
CA ASP A 142 14.95 5.00 14.16
C ASP A 142 14.10 6.26 14.27
N LEU A 143 13.29 6.55 13.26
CA LEU A 143 12.28 7.60 13.26
C LEU A 143 11.02 7.18 12.48
N ILE A 144 9.91 7.87 12.74
CA ILE A 144 8.68 7.80 11.94
C ILE A 144 8.59 9.05 11.07
N ALA A 145 8.53 8.86 9.74
CA ALA A 145 8.33 9.92 8.75
C ALA A 145 6.99 9.70 8.01
N ALA A 146 5.88 9.84 8.72
CA ALA A 146 4.58 9.31 8.29
C ALA A 146 3.40 10.28 8.38
N ASN A 147 3.61 11.60 8.36
CA ASN A 147 2.52 12.56 8.59
C ASN A 147 1.75 12.19 9.88
N LEU A 148 2.45 12.15 10.98
CA LEU A 148 1.90 11.71 12.27
C LEU A 148 1.39 12.91 13.05
N THR A 149 0.10 12.93 13.36
CA THR A 149 -0.52 13.92 14.22
C THR A 149 -0.01 13.77 15.64
N VAL A 150 0.44 14.88 16.25
CA VAL A 150 0.81 14.93 17.64
C VAL A 150 -0.46 14.84 18.49
N THR A 151 -0.55 13.82 19.33
CA THR A 151 -1.62 13.68 20.33
C THR A 151 -1.02 13.36 21.68
N ASP A 152 -1.72 13.68 22.78
CA ASP A 152 -1.22 13.43 24.14
C ASP A 152 -0.88 11.95 24.33
N ALA A 153 -1.75 11.04 23.88
CA ALA A 153 -1.54 9.61 24.00
C ALA A 153 -0.27 9.12 23.26
N ARG A 154 0.10 9.76 22.17
CA ARG A 154 1.33 9.45 21.43
C ARG A 154 2.54 10.11 22.07
N ALA A 155 2.40 11.33 22.58
CA ALA A 155 3.46 12.06 23.28
C ALA A 155 3.87 11.39 24.61
N ASP A 156 3.00 10.60 25.21
CA ASP A 156 3.32 9.78 26.39
C ASP A 156 4.38 8.70 26.12
N VAL A 157 4.53 8.26 24.87
CA VAL A 157 5.41 7.14 24.49
C VAL A 157 6.44 7.48 23.42
N LEU A 158 6.33 8.64 22.78
CA LEU A 158 7.20 9.12 21.69
C LEU A 158 7.72 10.52 22.00
N GLU A 159 8.89 10.85 21.43
CA GLU A 159 9.35 12.22 21.29
C GLU A 159 9.06 12.75 19.88
N PHE A 160 8.35 13.85 19.79
CA PHE A 160 8.07 14.53 18.53
C PHE A 160 9.09 15.62 18.24
N THR A 161 9.42 15.78 16.96
CA THR A 161 10.24 16.91 16.48
C THR A 161 9.44 18.22 16.51
N THR A 162 10.12 19.33 16.26
CA THR A 162 9.46 20.54 15.80
C THR A 162 8.43 20.20 14.71
N PRO A 163 7.22 20.76 14.75
CA PRO A 163 6.20 20.44 13.77
C PRO A 163 6.64 20.70 12.34
N LEU A 164 6.39 19.74 11.47
CA LEU A 164 6.53 19.84 10.02
C LEU A 164 5.46 20.79 9.44
N ALA A 165 4.25 20.67 9.95
CA ALA A 165 3.11 21.56 9.71
C ALA A 165 2.29 21.67 11.00
N GLY A 166 1.72 22.83 11.25
CA GLY A 166 0.82 23.08 12.39
C GLY A 166 -0.52 23.63 11.92
N ASP A 167 -1.40 23.83 12.88
CA ASP A 167 -2.73 24.41 12.64
C ASP A 167 -3.64 23.53 11.75
N VAL A 168 -3.40 22.20 11.80
CA VAL A 168 -4.14 21.22 11.02
C VAL A 168 -5.46 20.88 11.71
N ARG A 169 -6.52 20.80 10.91
CA ARG A 169 -7.86 20.44 11.39
C ARG A 169 -8.27 19.07 10.87
N GLU A 170 -8.87 18.26 11.73
CA GLU A 170 -9.53 17.02 11.32
C GLU A 170 -10.98 17.32 10.98
N VAL A 171 -11.36 17.18 9.72
CA VAL A 171 -12.68 17.56 9.20
C VAL A 171 -13.47 16.35 8.71
N LEU A 172 -14.80 16.47 8.80
CA LEU A 172 -15.70 15.46 8.24
C LEU A 172 -15.70 15.53 6.71
N VAL A 173 -15.72 14.35 6.07
CA VAL A 173 -15.92 14.19 4.63
C VAL A 173 -17.09 13.25 4.39
N SER A 174 -18.01 13.63 3.50
CA SER A 174 -19.21 12.87 3.16
C SER A 174 -19.23 12.47 1.69
N GLY A 175 -19.82 11.31 1.40
CA GLY A 175 -20.02 10.79 0.06
C GLY A 175 -21.37 11.18 -0.55
N PRO A 176 -21.62 10.82 -1.83
CA PRO A 176 -22.82 11.21 -2.57
C PRO A 176 -24.10 10.60 -2.01
N SER A 177 -24.01 9.46 -1.30
CA SER A 177 -25.15 8.77 -0.70
C SER A 177 -25.46 9.23 0.72
N ALA A 178 -24.59 10.06 1.31
CA ALA A 178 -24.73 10.50 2.69
C ALA A 178 -25.91 11.47 2.84
N ALA A 179 -26.71 11.29 3.89
CA ALA A 179 -27.72 12.27 4.25
C ALA A 179 -27.04 13.61 4.65
N PRO A 180 -27.63 14.76 4.29
CA PRO A 180 -27.06 16.08 4.61
C PRO A 180 -26.72 16.21 6.09
N ILE A 181 -25.62 16.93 6.36
CA ILE A 181 -25.10 17.17 7.69
C ILE A 181 -24.49 18.58 7.76
N ASP A 182 -24.88 19.35 8.77
CA ASP A 182 -24.44 20.74 9.00
C ASP A 182 -23.87 20.98 10.41
N ARG A 183 -23.94 19.96 11.30
CA ARG A 183 -23.39 19.99 12.66
C ARG A 183 -23.03 18.58 13.13
N LEU A 184 -22.03 18.48 14.02
CA LEU A 184 -21.45 17.21 14.47
C LEU A 184 -22.46 16.31 15.20
N GLU A 185 -23.44 16.88 15.92
CA GLU A 185 -24.46 16.11 16.64
C GLU A 185 -25.29 15.21 15.70
N GLN A 186 -25.39 15.58 14.42
CA GLN A 186 -26.08 14.77 13.41
C GLN A 186 -25.31 13.51 13.01
N LEU A 187 -24.05 13.35 13.44
CA LEU A 187 -23.33 12.07 13.34
C LEU A 187 -23.83 11.03 14.35
N SER A 188 -24.60 11.44 15.36
CA SER A 188 -25.17 10.52 16.35
C SER A 188 -25.92 9.36 15.66
N GLY A 189 -25.53 8.12 16.00
CA GLY A 189 -26.08 6.89 15.41
C GLY A 189 -25.69 6.63 13.95
N ARG A 190 -24.95 7.53 13.26
CA ARG A 190 -24.42 7.28 11.91
C ARG A 190 -23.13 6.46 11.96
N THR A 191 -22.72 5.96 10.79
CA THR A 191 -21.48 5.19 10.64
C THR A 191 -20.41 6.05 10.01
N VAL A 192 -19.22 6.08 10.62
CA VAL A 192 -18.01 6.70 10.07
C VAL A 192 -16.96 5.63 9.83
N TYR A 193 -16.38 5.61 8.65
CA TYR A 193 -15.33 4.67 8.29
C TYR A 193 -13.97 5.26 8.64
N VAL A 194 -13.19 4.57 9.48
CA VAL A 194 -11.99 5.13 10.07
C VAL A 194 -10.94 4.05 10.35
N ARG A 195 -9.66 4.40 10.23
CA ARG A 195 -8.56 3.51 10.65
C ARG A 195 -8.37 3.57 12.16
N HIS A 196 -8.28 2.41 12.80
CA HIS A 196 -8.06 2.32 14.26
C HIS A 196 -6.79 3.07 14.72
N ALA A 197 -5.67 2.90 14.01
CA ALA A 197 -4.39 3.53 14.34
C ALA A 197 -4.26 5.00 13.88
N SER A 198 -5.36 5.73 13.73
CA SER A 198 -5.36 7.14 13.34
C SER A 198 -5.76 8.07 14.47
N SER A 199 -5.31 9.34 14.41
CA SER A 199 -5.82 10.40 15.30
C SER A 199 -7.31 10.65 15.10
N PHE A 200 -7.83 10.38 13.90
CA PHE A 200 -9.26 10.47 13.58
C PHE A 200 -10.10 9.52 14.44
N PHE A 201 -9.59 8.30 14.72
CA PHE A 201 -10.24 7.37 15.62
C PHE A 201 -10.31 7.94 17.03
N GLU A 202 -9.18 8.49 17.55
CA GLU A 202 -9.12 9.15 18.85
C GLU A 202 -10.11 10.32 18.95
N SER A 203 -10.24 11.12 17.88
CA SER A 203 -11.17 12.25 17.81
C SER A 203 -12.64 11.81 17.81
N LEU A 204 -12.96 10.75 17.08
CA LEU A 204 -14.32 10.16 17.06
C LEU A 204 -14.67 9.50 18.39
N GLU A 205 -13.72 8.87 19.08
CA GLU A 205 -13.95 8.37 20.46
C GLU A 205 -14.18 9.53 21.44
N SER A 206 -13.46 10.66 21.26
CA SER A 206 -13.71 11.86 22.05
C SER A 206 -15.11 12.42 21.83
N LEU A 207 -15.56 12.50 20.57
CA LEU A 207 -16.92 12.90 20.22
C LEU A 207 -17.96 11.93 20.80
N ASN A 208 -17.69 10.62 20.79
CA ASN A 208 -18.57 9.63 21.42
C ASN A 208 -18.68 9.78 22.94
N ARG A 209 -17.58 10.16 23.61
CA ARG A 209 -17.65 10.50 25.07
C ARG A 209 -18.52 11.74 25.31
N GLN A 210 -18.43 12.75 24.46
CA GLN A 210 -19.30 13.93 24.54
C GLN A 210 -20.77 13.53 24.32
N PHE A 211 -21.08 12.76 23.27
CA PHE A 211 -22.43 12.27 23.00
C PHE A 211 -23.03 11.47 24.16
N ALA A 212 -22.21 10.63 24.79
CA ALA A 212 -22.64 9.88 25.98
C ALA A 212 -23.04 10.84 27.14
N GLY A 213 -22.28 11.93 27.35
CA GLY A 213 -22.61 12.97 28.34
C GLY A 213 -23.91 13.75 28.01
N GLU A 214 -24.25 13.84 26.73
CA GLU A 214 -25.45 14.51 26.22
C GLU A 214 -26.66 13.56 26.04
N GLY A 215 -26.48 12.26 26.31
CA GLY A 215 -27.51 11.23 26.13
C GLY A 215 -27.80 10.90 24.66
N LEU A 216 -26.87 11.23 23.76
CA LEU A 216 -26.97 10.92 22.32
C LEU A 216 -26.39 9.54 22.01
N PRO A 217 -26.96 8.80 21.06
CA PRO A 217 -26.37 7.58 20.53
C PRO A 217 -24.95 7.83 19.96
N PRO A 218 -23.98 6.90 20.20
CA PRO A 218 -22.63 7.06 19.69
C PRO A 218 -22.57 6.97 18.17
N VAL A 219 -21.57 7.61 17.58
CA VAL A 219 -21.12 7.34 16.19
C VAL A 219 -20.65 5.91 16.11
N ARG A 220 -21.12 5.17 15.13
CA ARG A 220 -20.65 3.79 14.88
C ARG A 220 -19.35 3.85 14.09
N LEU A 221 -18.25 3.44 14.71
CA LEU A 221 -16.94 3.39 14.08
C LEU A 221 -16.81 2.07 13.31
N LYS A 222 -16.72 2.17 11.99
CA LYS A 222 -16.43 1.03 11.13
C LYS A 222 -14.96 1.07 10.74
N GLU A 223 -14.20 0.08 11.16
CA GLU A 223 -12.75 0.07 10.98
C GLU A 223 -12.38 -0.20 9.51
N ALA A 224 -11.47 0.62 9.00
CA ALA A 224 -10.78 0.40 7.73
C ALA A 224 -9.58 -0.52 7.94
N PRO A 225 -9.22 -1.36 6.95
CA PRO A 225 -8.02 -2.19 7.01
C PRO A 225 -6.75 -1.38 7.31
N ALA A 226 -5.81 -1.97 8.04
CA ALA A 226 -4.59 -1.31 8.50
C ALA A 226 -3.70 -0.76 7.36
N HIS A 227 -3.74 -1.39 6.18
CA HIS A 227 -2.99 -0.96 4.99
C HIS A 227 -3.66 0.16 4.18
N PHE A 228 -4.90 0.60 4.56
CA PHE A 228 -5.54 1.75 3.92
C PHE A 228 -4.93 3.05 4.43
N GLU A 229 -4.65 3.96 3.50
CA GLU A 229 -4.32 5.35 3.79
C GLU A 229 -5.54 6.27 3.57
N VAL A 230 -5.41 7.55 3.94
CA VAL A 230 -6.53 8.51 3.85
C VAL A 230 -7.14 8.55 2.44
N GLY A 231 -6.28 8.55 1.40
CA GLY A 231 -6.75 8.55 0.02
C GLY A 231 -7.61 7.35 -0.32
N ASP A 232 -7.27 6.16 0.19
CA ASP A 232 -8.02 4.92 -0.05
C ASP A 232 -9.40 4.97 0.61
N VAL A 233 -9.46 5.52 1.83
CA VAL A 233 -10.72 5.72 2.55
C VAL A 233 -11.61 6.73 1.81
N LEU A 234 -11.04 7.85 1.34
CA LEU A 234 -11.78 8.88 0.60
C LEU A 234 -12.26 8.40 -0.77
N GLU A 235 -11.53 7.51 -1.45
CA GLU A 235 -12.03 6.84 -2.66
C GLU A 235 -13.29 6.03 -2.39
N MET A 236 -13.38 5.32 -1.25
CA MET A 236 -14.58 4.59 -0.87
C MET A 236 -15.75 5.52 -0.56
N VAL A 237 -15.46 6.68 0.06
CA VAL A 237 -16.46 7.75 0.27
C VAL A 237 -16.96 8.27 -1.09
N ASN A 238 -16.04 8.57 -2.01
CA ASN A 238 -16.36 9.06 -3.36
C ASN A 238 -17.21 8.06 -4.16
N ALA A 239 -16.95 6.77 -4.01
CA ALA A 239 -17.73 5.72 -4.67
C ALA A 239 -19.10 5.48 -4.02
N GLY A 240 -19.45 6.17 -2.93
CA GLY A 240 -20.69 5.97 -2.19
C GLY A 240 -20.78 4.62 -1.46
N VAL A 241 -19.64 3.96 -1.24
CA VAL A 241 -19.54 2.68 -0.50
C VAL A 241 -19.65 2.91 1.00
N VAL A 242 -19.12 4.04 1.46
CA VAL A 242 -19.23 4.51 2.84
C VAL A 242 -19.70 5.97 2.82
N ASP A 243 -20.55 6.33 3.79
CA ASP A 243 -21.16 7.65 3.81
C ASP A 243 -20.22 8.73 4.33
N HIS A 244 -19.43 8.42 5.36
CA HIS A 244 -18.63 9.40 6.08
C HIS A 244 -17.23 8.87 6.41
N ALA A 245 -16.25 9.78 6.34
CA ALA A 245 -14.90 9.59 6.84
C ALA A 245 -14.38 10.88 7.48
N VAL A 246 -13.21 10.82 8.12
CA VAL A 246 -12.49 11.99 8.65
C VAL A 246 -11.12 12.06 8.00
N ALA A 247 -10.66 13.26 7.70
CA ALA A 247 -9.34 13.51 7.14
C ALA A 247 -8.78 14.84 7.64
N ASP A 248 -7.47 15.00 7.58
CA ASP A 248 -6.84 16.31 7.74
C ASP A 248 -7.35 17.24 6.64
N ASP A 249 -7.63 18.49 6.98
CA ASP A 249 -8.28 19.48 6.08
C ASP A 249 -7.51 19.67 4.76
N TYR A 250 -6.17 19.76 4.81
CA TYR A 250 -5.36 19.90 3.62
C TYR A 250 -5.35 18.63 2.74
N LEU A 251 -5.45 17.42 3.34
CA LEU A 251 -5.61 16.19 2.59
C LEU A 251 -7.01 16.06 2.00
N ALA A 252 -8.04 16.42 2.76
CA ALA A 252 -9.41 16.47 2.26
C ALA A 252 -9.53 17.44 1.07
N ALA A 253 -8.94 18.63 1.18
CA ALA A 253 -8.91 19.62 0.08
C ALA A 253 -8.10 19.12 -1.14
N PHE A 254 -7.00 18.39 -0.94
CA PHE A 254 -6.27 17.77 -2.03
C PHE A 254 -7.12 16.72 -2.75
N TRP A 255 -7.70 15.78 -2.00
CA TRP A 255 -8.48 14.69 -2.58
C TRP A 255 -9.80 15.16 -3.19
N ALA A 256 -10.44 16.22 -2.69
CA ALA A 256 -11.64 16.78 -3.29
C ALA A 256 -11.41 17.29 -4.73
N ARG A 257 -10.19 17.62 -5.12
CA ARG A 257 -9.83 17.96 -6.51
C ARG A 257 -9.68 16.75 -7.42
N VAL A 258 -9.55 15.56 -6.83
CA VAL A 258 -9.37 14.28 -7.52
C VAL A 258 -10.66 13.48 -7.51
N LEU A 259 -11.41 13.55 -6.41
CA LEU A 259 -12.59 12.78 -6.10
C LEU A 259 -13.82 13.70 -6.10
N PRO A 260 -14.52 13.87 -7.25
CA PRO A 260 -15.53 14.92 -7.41
C PRO A 260 -16.82 14.69 -6.62
N GLU A 261 -17.07 13.45 -6.16
CA GLU A 261 -18.29 13.11 -5.45
C GLU A 261 -18.19 13.26 -3.92
N ILE A 262 -16.99 13.58 -3.39
CA ILE A 262 -16.87 13.86 -1.96
C ILE A 262 -17.24 15.30 -1.63
N THR A 263 -17.84 15.48 -0.45
CA THR A 263 -18.11 16.79 0.14
C THR A 263 -17.25 16.97 1.40
N VAL A 264 -16.37 17.97 1.39
CA VAL A 264 -15.57 18.35 2.56
C VAL A 264 -16.33 19.35 3.40
N HIS A 265 -16.54 19.04 4.67
CA HIS A 265 -17.25 19.93 5.61
C HIS A 265 -16.23 20.73 6.45
N GLU A 266 -15.72 21.84 5.92
CA GLU A 266 -14.68 22.65 6.57
C GLU A 266 -15.08 23.18 7.96
N ASN A 267 -16.39 23.31 8.22
CA ASN A 267 -16.94 23.76 9.49
C ASN A 267 -17.25 22.63 10.49
N LEU A 268 -17.18 21.37 10.07
CA LEU A 268 -17.41 20.20 10.94
C LEU A 268 -16.07 19.62 11.39
N VAL A 269 -15.48 20.29 12.37
CA VAL A 269 -14.12 20.03 12.86
C VAL A 269 -14.18 19.13 14.08
N LEU A 270 -13.52 17.97 14.01
CA LEU A 270 -13.42 17.01 15.12
C LEU A 270 -12.21 17.32 16.02
N ARG A 271 -11.13 17.84 15.43
CA ARG A 271 -9.93 18.31 16.12
C ARG A 271 -9.44 19.57 15.44
N ASP A 272 -9.02 20.57 16.22
CA ASP A 272 -8.50 21.84 15.73
C ASP A 272 -7.08 22.08 16.25
N GLY A 273 -6.28 22.81 15.47
CA GLY A 273 -4.95 23.25 15.88
C GLY A 273 -3.94 22.11 16.08
N ALA A 274 -4.08 21.01 15.37
CA ALA A 274 -3.15 19.88 15.51
C ALA A 274 -1.81 20.16 14.80
N ASP A 275 -0.74 19.62 15.39
CA ASP A 275 0.60 19.58 14.80
C ASP A 275 0.86 18.24 14.11
N ILE A 276 1.56 18.31 12.98
CA ILE A 276 2.10 17.15 12.27
C ILE A 276 3.61 17.15 12.44
N ALA A 277 4.17 16.06 12.94
CA ALA A 277 5.61 15.98 13.20
C ALA A 277 6.20 14.61 12.85
N PHE A 278 7.53 14.55 12.74
CA PHE A 278 8.26 13.30 12.81
C PHE A 278 8.34 12.85 14.28
N ALA A 279 8.53 11.55 14.48
CA ALA A 279 8.65 11.03 15.83
C ALA A 279 9.87 10.13 15.96
N VAL A 280 10.50 10.17 17.12
CA VAL A 280 11.62 9.33 17.52
C VAL A 280 11.34 8.65 18.85
N ARG A 281 12.17 7.71 19.24
CA ARG A 281 12.10 7.11 20.58
C ARG A 281 12.51 8.13 21.65
N PRO A 282 11.99 8.03 22.88
CA PRO A 282 12.42 8.87 24.00
C PRO A 282 13.93 8.77 24.31
N ASP A 283 14.56 7.64 24.00
CA ASP A 283 15.99 7.39 24.16
C ASP A 283 16.86 7.83 22.96
N SER A 284 16.35 8.71 22.09
CA SER A 284 17.06 9.20 20.91
C SER A 284 17.08 10.75 20.83
N PRO A 285 17.54 11.46 21.90
CA PRO A 285 17.51 12.92 21.93
C PRO A 285 18.45 13.59 20.94
N ALA A 286 19.58 12.98 20.60
CA ALA A 286 20.52 13.55 19.62
C ALA A 286 19.97 13.50 18.21
N LEU A 287 19.30 12.41 17.82
CA LEU A 287 18.57 12.32 16.54
C LEU A 287 17.46 13.37 16.48
N LYS A 288 16.68 13.50 17.57
CA LYS A 288 15.61 14.51 17.65
C LYS A 288 16.17 15.92 17.43
N SER A 289 17.24 16.28 18.15
CA SER A 289 17.88 17.60 18.03
C SER A 289 18.36 17.89 16.62
N LEU A 290 18.93 16.89 15.93
CA LEU A 290 19.37 17.02 14.55
C LEU A 290 18.20 17.22 13.58
N LEU A 291 17.09 16.50 13.77
CA LEU A 291 15.87 16.69 13.00
C LEU A 291 15.24 18.07 13.26
N ASP A 292 15.25 18.55 14.51
CA ASP A 292 14.77 19.89 14.85
C ASP A 292 15.60 20.97 14.15
N ASP A 293 16.94 20.86 14.15
CA ASP A 293 17.83 21.76 13.40
C ASP A 293 17.50 21.77 11.89
N PHE A 294 17.28 20.61 11.32
CA PHE A 294 16.88 20.46 9.90
C PHE A 294 15.55 21.18 9.62
N LEU A 295 14.56 21.01 10.49
CA LEU A 295 13.23 21.58 10.31
C LEU A 295 13.18 23.11 10.44
N VAL A 296 14.18 23.75 11.02
CA VAL A 296 14.27 25.22 11.04
C VAL A 296 14.14 25.82 9.62
N THR A 297 14.72 25.15 8.62
CA THR A 297 14.74 25.62 7.23
C THR A 297 13.92 24.78 6.26
N HIS A 298 13.31 23.67 6.73
CA HIS A 298 12.64 22.70 5.84
C HIS A 298 11.15 22.48 6.13
N ARG A 299 10.60 22.99 7.23
CA ARG A 299 9.16 22.82 7.58
C ARG A 299 8.24 23.71 6.73
N ALA A 300 6.93 23.53 6.86
CA ALA A 300 5.92 24.44 6.30
C ALA A 300 6.20 25.90 6.70
N GLY A 301 5.98 26.83 5.79
CA GLY A 301 6.34 28.24 5.94
C GLY A 301 7.76 28.59 5.46
N THR A 302 8.63 27.60 5.25
CA THR A 302 9.93 27.80 4.59
C THR A 302 9.83 27.62 3.08
N LEU A 303 10.84 28.08 2.33
CA LEU A 303 10.84 27.89 0.87
C LEU A 303 10.79 26.42 0.48
N PHE A 304 11.64 25.58 1.09
CA PHE A 304 11.68 24.13 0.81
C PHE A 304 10.35 23.47 1.18
N GLY A 305 9.84 23.73 2.39
CA GLY A 305 8.57 23.17 2.85
C GLY A 305 7.42 23.52 1.91
N ASN A 306 7.25 24.81 1.59
CA ASN A 306 6.16 25.27 0.73
C ASN A 306 6.22 24.65 -0.67
N VAL A 307 7.40 24.62 -1.32
CA VAL A 307 7.57 24.01 -2.65
C VAL A 307 7.29 22.51 -2.61
N THR A 308 7.71 21.83 -1.54
CA THR A 308 7.52 20.38 -1.40
C THR A 308 6.04 20.05 -1.14
N PHE A 309 5.38 20.77 -0.26
CA PHE A 309 3.93 20.61 -0.04
C PHE A 309 3.12 20.93 -1.31
N GLU A 310 3.45 22.01 -2.02
CA GLU A 310 2.81 22.35 -3.30
C GLU A 310 2.95 21.21 -4.32
N ARG A 311 4.16 20.69 -4.48
CA ARG A 311 4.45 19.61 -5.43
C ARG A 311 3.66 18.34 -5.18
N PHE A 312 3.50 17.91 -3.93
CA PHE A 312 2.90 16.62 -3.60
C PHE A 312 1.43 16.71 -3.18
N LEU A 313 0.94 17.88 -2.73
CA LEU A 313 -0.41 18.08 -2.22
C LEU A 313 -1.21 19.14 -3.00
N GLN A 314 -0.65 19.73 -4.07
CA GLN A 314 -1.39 20.61 -4.97
C GLN A 314 -1.38 20.13 -6.41
N ASP A 315 -0.35 19.45 -6.90
CA ASP A 315 -0.35 18.88 -8.24
C ASP A 315 -1.10 17.54 -8.26
N THR A 316 -2.31 17.53 -8.84
CA THR A 316 -3.15 16.34 -8.93
C THR A 316 -2.94 15.53 -10.20
N ARG A 317 -2.11 15.99 -11.15
CA ARG A 317 -1.94 15.36 -12.48
C ARG A 317 -1.47 13.91 -12.39
N TRP A 318 -0.66 13.60 -11.41
CA TRP A 318 -0.13 12.25 -11.20
C TRP A 318 -1.17 11.26 -10.66
N VAL A 319 -2.22 11.76 -9.99
CA VAL A 319 -3.35 10.95 -9.48
C VAL A 319 -4.45 10.84 -10.54
N LEU A 320 -4.80 11.93 -11.22
CA LEU A 320 -5.90 12.01 -12.21
C LEU A 320 -5.67 11.17 -13.47
N ALA A 321 -4.46 10.71 -13.73
CA ALA A 321 -4.18 9.86 -14.89
C ALA A 321 -4.92 8.50 -14.85
N HIS A 322 -5.58 8.15 -13.76
CA HIS A 322 -6.15 6.82 -13.52
C HIS A 322 -7.69 6.78 -13.32
N GLU A 323 -8.42 7.92 -13.31
CA GLU A 323 -9.83 7.89 -12.95
C GLU A 323 -10.77 8.58 -13.95
N ARG A 324 -11.65 7.82 -14.61
CA ARG A 324 -12.92 8.30 -15.18
C ARG A 324 -13.98 7.19 -15.27
N GLY A 325 -15.06 7.32 -14.52
CA GLY A 325 -16.46 7.04 -14.89
C GLY A 325 -17.04 5.64 -14.75
N ASP A 326 -18.32 5.54 -14.44
CA ASP A 326 -19.29 4.43 -14.62
C ASP A 326 -18.93 3.05 -14.00
N GLU A 327 -18.17 3.05 -12.91
CA GLU A 327 -17.58 1.85 -12.32
C GLU A 327 -18.60 0.96 -11.61
N LEU A 328 -19.56 1.56 -10.91
CA LEU A 328 -20.58 0.80 -10.21
C LEU A 328 -21.52 0.04 -11.18
N THR A 329 -21.86 0.66 -12.31
CA THR A 329 -22.66 0.02 -13.36
C THR A 329 -21.89 -1.11 -14.04
N ARG A 330 -20.57 -0.94 -14.22
CA ARG A 330 -19.70 -2.01 -14.74
C ARG A 330 -19.61 -3.16 -13.75
N PHE A 331 -19.39 -2.87 -12.47
CA PHE A 331 -19.43 -3.88 -11.42
C PHE A 331 -20.70 -4.72 -11.45
N GLN A 332 -21.87 -4.07 -11.46
CA GLN A 332 -23.15 -4.77 -11.45
C GLN A 332 -23.38 -5.67 -12.68
N ARG A 333 -22.98 -5.20 -13.86
CA ARG A 333 -23.09 -6.00 -15.10
C ARG A 333 -22.20 -7.23 -15.10
N MET A 334 -21.00 -7.11 -14.51
CA MET A 334 -19.99 -8.18 -14.51
C MET A 334 -20.18 -9.19 -13.38
N ALA A 335 -20.80 -8.78 -12.25
CA ALA A 335 -20.88 -9.57 -11.03
C ALA A 335 -21.42 -11.00 -11.27
N ARG A 336 -22.44 -11.16 -12.11
CA ARG A 336 -23.05 -12.49 -12.39
C ARG A 336 -22.04 -13.48 -13.01
N HIS A 337 -21.18 -13.01 -13.94
CA HIS A 337 -20.18 -13.88 -14.56
C HIS A 337 -19.10 -14.26 -13.54
N PHE A 338 -18.63 -13.28 -12.75
CA PHE A 338 -17.64 -13.56 -11.70
C PHE A 338 -18.18 -14.46 -10.60
N GLN A 339 -19.44 -14.29 -10.18
CA GLN A 339 -20.12 -15.18 -9.23
C GLN A 339 -20.20 -16.62 -9.77
N HIS A 340 -20.63 -16.78 -11.02
CA HIS A 340 -20.74 -18.08 -11.65
C HIS A 340 -19.41 -18.82 -11.71
N TYR A 341 -18.37 -18.18 -12.25
CA TYR A 341 -17.06 -18.81 -12.40
C TYR A 341 -16.27 -18.85 -11.09
N GLY A 342 -16.48 -17.90 -10.17
CA GLY A 342 -15.94 -17.99 -8.82
C GLY A 342 -16.43 -19.25 -8.08
N ALA A 343 -17.73 -19.50 -8.11
CA ALA A 343 -18.31 -20.71 -7.54
C ALA A 343 -17.84 -21.99 -8.25
N GLN A 344 -17.71 -21.98 -9.59
CA GLN A 344 -17.25 -23.13 -10.36
C GLN A 344 -15.81 -23.55 -10.01
N TYR A 345 -14.94 -22.57 -9.70
CA TYR A 345 -13.51 -22.80 -9.46
C TYR A 345 -13.12 -22.64 -7.98
N ASP A 346 -14.09 -22.54 -7.08
CA ASP A 346 -13.86 -22.34 -5.63
C ASP A 346 -12.91 -21.17 -5.36
N LEU A 347 -13.25 -19.98 -5.88
CA LEU A 347 -12.52 -18.74 -5.73
C LEU A 347 -13.44 -17.59 -5.29
N ASP A 348 -12.91 -16.68 -4.46
CA ASP A 348 -13.63 -15.48 -4.06
C ASP A 348 -13.91 -14.59 -5.28
N TRP A 349 -15.16 -14.57 -5.73
CA TRP A 349 -15.58 -13.82 -6.89
C TRP A 349 -15.44 -12.30 -6.73
N LEU A 350 -15.48 -11.80 -5.47
CA LEU A 350 -15.28 -10.38 -5.18
C LEU A 350 -13.80 -9.97 -5.40
N LEU A 351 -12.88 -10.86 -5.11
CA LEU A 351 -11.47 -10.62 -5.41
C LEU A 351 -11.18 -10.72 -6.91
N LEU A 352 -11.84 -11.65 -7.60
CA LEU A 352 -11.70 -11.80 -9.06
C LEU A 352 -12.26 -10.60 -9.83
N ILE A 353 -13.43 -10.06 -9.43
CA ILE A 353 -13.96 -8.84 -10.08
C ILE A 353 -13.11 -7.61 -9.75
N ALA A 354 -12.51 -7.55 -8.55
CA ALA A 354 -11.53 -6.53 -8.19
C ALA A 354 -10.28 -6.61 -9.07
N GLN A 355 -9.82 -7.82 -9.43
CA GLN A 355 -8.76 -8.01 -10.42
C GLN A 355 -9.17 -7.48 -11.79
N GLY A 356 -10.34 -7.86 -12.31
CA GLY A 356 -10.85 -7.37 -13.59
C GLY A 356 -10.99 -5.83 -13.62
N TYR A 357 -11.34 -5.25 -12.46
CA TYR A 357 -11.35 -3.80 -12.31
C TYR A 357 -9.93 -3.20 -12.37
N GLN A 358 -8.97 -3.80 -11.73
CA GLN A 358 -7.56 -3.36 -11.79
C GLN A 358 -6.99 -3.50 -13.21
N GLU A 359 -7.34 -4.56 -13.95
CA GLU A 359 -6.84 -4.85 -15.28
C GLU A 359 -7.36 -3.87 -16.35
N SER A 360 -8.64 -3.55 -16.31
CA SER A 360 -9.30 -2.84 -17.43
C SER A 360 -10.39 -1.86 -17.01
N ARG A 361 -10.63 -1.64 -15.72
CA ARG A 361 -11.83 -0.97 -15.19
C ARG A 361 -13.13 -1.66 -15.67
N LEU A 362 -13.08 -3.00 -15.76
CA LEU A 362 -14.17 -3.84 -16.25
C LEU A 362 -14.59 -3.52 -17.70
N ASP A 363 -13.66 -3.11 -18.56
CA ASP A 363 -13.92 -2.78 -19.95
C ASP A 363 -13.49 -3.90 -20.90
N GLN A 364 -14.48 -4.59 -21.50
CA GLN A 364 -14.21 -5.66 -22.48
C GLN A 364 -13.55 -5.15 -23.76
N SER A 365 -13.70 -3.86 -24.09
CA SER A 365 -13.06 -3.27 -25.28
C SER A 365 -11.59 -2.94 -25.05
N ALA A 366 -11.10 -2.97 -23.81
CA ALA A 366 -9.73 -2.63 -23.46
C ALA A 366 -8.71 -3.50 -24.20
N ARG A 367 -7.65 -2.86 -24.68
CA ARG A 367 -6.50 -3.50 -25.34
C ARG A 367 -5.21 -2.88 -24.82
N SER A 368 -4.28 -3.71 -24.38
CA SER A 368 -2.96 -3.24 -23.97
C SER A 368 -2.00 -3.11 -25.15
N PRO A 369 -0.91 -2.33 -25.02
CA PRO A 369 0.15 -2.26 -26.02
C PRO A 369 0.81 -3.62 -26.30
N SER A 370 0.81 -4.55 -25.33
CA SER A 370 1.31 -5.92 -25.48
C SER A 370 0.30 -6.87 -26.14
N GLY A 371 -0.90 -6.41 -26.47
CA GLY A 371 -1.94 -7.18 -27.15
C GLY A 371 -2.85 -7.96 -26.19
N ALA A 372 -2.84 -7.66 -24.90
CA ALA A 372 -3.80 -8.23 -23.96
C ALA A 372 -5.22 -7.68 -24.22
N ILE A 373 -6.24 -8.50 -23.94
CA ILE A 373 -7.62 -8.28 -24.36
C ILE A 373 -8.58 -8.35 -23.18
N GLY A 374 -9.51 -7.41 -23.13
CA GLY A 374 -10.75 -7.48 -22.37
C GLY A 374 -10.63 -7.24 -20.88
N VAL A 375 -11.69 -7.62 -20.17
CA VAL A 375 -11.86 -7.39 -18.74
C VAL A 375 -10.68 -7.91 -17.91
N MET A 376 -10.19 -9.10 -18.24
CA MET A 376 -9.10 -9.76 -17.51
C MET A 376 -7.72 -9.57 -18.16
N GLN A 377 -7.61 -8.73 -19.19
CA GLN A 377 -6.35 -8.41 -19.90
C GLN A 377 -5.50 -9.66 -20.23
N LEU A 378 -6.12 -10.62 -20.90
CA LEU A 378 -5.47 -11.87 -21.29
C LEU A 378 -4.79 -11.74 -22.65
N LEU A 379 -3.59 -12.30 -22.77
CA LEU A 379 -2.98 -12.52 -24.07
C LEU A 379 -3.74 -13.59 -24.86
N PRO A 380 -3.85 -13.46 -26.19
CA PRO A 380 -4.51 -14.47 -27.02
C PRO A 380 -3.92 -15.89 -26.89
N SER A 381 -2.62 -16.02 -26.57
CA SER A 381 -1.98 -17.30 -26.28
C SER A 381 -2.56 -17.93 -25.02
N THR A 382 -2.62 -17.16 -23.93
CA THR A 382 -3.18 -17.62 -22.64
C THR A 382 -4.66 -17.98 -22.79
N GLY A 383 -5.43 -17.16 -23.53
CA GLY A 383 -6.83 -17.47 -23.82
C GLY A 383 -7.02 -18.81 -24.52
N ARG A 384 -6.16 -19.15 -25.52
CA ARG A 384 -6.18 -20.46 -26.19
C ARG A 384 -5.79 -21.61 -25.27
N GLU A 385 -4.79 -21.41 -24.40
CA GLU A 385 -4.39 -22.43 -23.41
C GLU A 385 -5.49 -22.75 -22.41
N MET A 386 -6.33 -21.76 -22.11
CA MET A 386 -7.47 -21.96 -21.20
C MET A 386 -8.65 -22.68 -21.84
N ASP A 387 -8.69 -22.83 -23.17
CA ASP A 387 -9.68 -23.61 -23.92
C ASP A 387 -11.15 -23.32 -23.53
N VAL A 388 -11.49 -22.03 -23.50
CA VAL A 388 -12.84 -21.54 -23.14
C VAL A 388 -13.53 -20.78 -24.28
N GLY A 389 -12.95 -20.80 -25.48
CA GLY A 389 -13.44 -20.10 -26.66
C GLY A 389 -12.77 -18.73 -26.89
N ASP A 390 -13.42 -17.89 -27.69
CA ASP A 390 -12.88 -16.58 -28.08
C ASP A 390 -12.93 -15.57 -26.92
N ILE A 391 -11.78 -15.16 -26.44
CA ILE A 391 -11.64 -14.18 -25.33
C ILE A 391 -12.02 -12.75 -25.72
N SER A 392 -12.35 -12.47 -26.98
CA SER A 392 -12.97 -11.19 -27.35
C SER A 392 -14.42 -11.10 -26.89
N VAL A 393 -15.04 -12.22 -26.56
CA VAL A 393 -16.36 -12.31 -25.93
C VAL A 393 -16.21 -12.16 -24.42
N LEU A 394 -17.03 -11.29 -23.83
CA LEU A 394 -16.97 -10.94 -22.40
C LEU A 394 -16.94 -12.15 -21.47
N GLU A 395 -17.90 -13.05 -21.63
CA GLU A 395 -18.04 -14.23 -20.79
C GLU A 395 -16.82 -15.15 -20.87
N ASN A 396 -16.34 -15.42 -22.09
CA ASN A 396 -15.13 -16.23 -22.32
C ASN A 396 -13.88 -15.57 -21.75
N ASN A 397 -13.79 -14.25 -21.80
CA ASN A 397 -12.68 -13.50 -21.23
C ASN A 397 -12.61 -13.65 -19.71
N ILE A 398 -13.75 -13.47 -19.03
CA ILE A 398 -13.86 -13.68 -17.58
C ILE A 398 -13.57 -15.14 -17.23
N HIS A 399 -14.19 -16.08 -17.92
CA HIS A 399 -13.97 -17.52 -17.69
C HIS A 399 -12.49 -17.89 -17.83
N ALA A 400 -11.84 -17.47 -18.92
CA ALA A 400 -10.41 -17.73 -19.13
C ALA A 400 -9.54 -17.12 -18.00
N GLY A 401 -9.84 -15.90 -17.56
CA GLY A 401 -9.11 -15.25 -16.49
C GLY A 401 -9.23 -15.98 -15.16
N VAL A 402 -10.46 -16.35 -14.77
CA VAL A 402 -10.71 -17.09 -13.53
C VAL A 402 -10.04 -18.46 -13.57
N ARG A 403 -10.18 -19.20 -14.68
CA ARG A 403 -9.53 -20.50 -14.88
C ARG A 403 -7.98 -20.39 -14.83
N TYR A 404 -7.41 -19.32 -15.36
CA TYR A 404 -5.98 -19.09 -15.30
C TYR A 404 -5.50 -18.81 -13.88
N VAL A 405 -6.24 -18.03 -13.09
CA VAL A 405 -5.95 -17.84 -11.66
C VAL A 405 -6.00 -19.17 -10.91
N ARG A 406 -7.04 -20.00 -11.13
CA ARG A 406 -7.14 -21.31 -10.51
C ARG A 406 -5.95 -22.22 -10.87
N TRP A 407 -5.60 -22.25 -12.16
CA TRP A 407 -4.45 -23.00 -12.66
C TRP A 407 -3.14 -22.57 -11.97
N MET A 408 -2.93 -21.25 -11.76
CA MET A 408 -1.75 -20.76 -11.04
C MET A 408 -1.73 -21.20 -9.58
N ILE A 409 -2.89 -21.16 -8.91
CA ILE A 409 -3.01 -21.62 -7.52
C ILE A 409 -2.66 -23.11 -7.44
N ASP A 410 -3.27 -23.95 -8.27
CA ASP A 410 -3.05 -25.39 -8.25
C ASP A 410 -1.61 -25.76 -8.59
N ARG A 411 -0.98 -25.00 -9.47
CA ARG A 411 0.39 -25.28 -9.95
C ARG A 411 1.48 -24.80 -9.01
N TYR A 412 1.27 -23.67 -8.30
CA TYR A 412 2.34 -22.99 -7.59
C TYR A 412 2.05 -22.72 -6.11
N TYR A 413 0.80 -22.76 -5.68
CA TYR A 413 0.35 -22.32 -4.36
C TYR A 413 -0.63 -23.30 -3.70
N ALA A 414 -0.52 -24.58 -4.01
CA ALA A 414 -1.36 -25.65 -3.45
C ALA A 414 -0.95 -26.04 -2.00
N ASP A 415 -0.01 -25.35 -1.39
CA ASP A 415 0.48 -25.62 -0.04
C ASP A 415 -0.63 -25.43 1.01
N GLU A 416 -0.87 -26.43 1.84
CA GLU A 416 -1.92 -26.42 2.87
C GLU A 416 -1.63 -25.39 3.98
N ALA A 417 -0.36 -25.03 4.21
CA ALA A 417 0.03 -24.05 5.22
C ALA A 417 -0.39 -22.61 4.85
N MET A 418 -0.56 -22.34 3.55
CA MET A 418 -0.94 -21.02 3.04
C MET A 418 -2.45 -20.77 3.17
N SER A 419 -2.86 -19.61 3.66
CA SER A 419 -4.27 -19.22 3.72
C SER A 419 -4.90 -19.15 2.31
N GLN A 420 -6.21 -19.34 2.20
CA GLN A 420 -6.91 -19.20 0.92
C GLN A 420 -6.73 -17.81 0.31
N THR A 421 -6.73 -16.77 1.15
CA THR A 421 -6.49 -15.39 0.72
C THR A 421 -5.06 -15.23 0.19
N ASP A 422 -4.04 -15.71 0.91
CA ASP A 422 -2.66 -15.58 0.45
C ASP A 422 -2.39 -16.35 -0.84
N ARG A 423 -2.94 -17.58 -0.99
CA ARG A 423 -2.88 -18.33 -2.28
C ARG A 423 -3.36 -17.46 -3.44
N LEU A 424 -4.47 -16.76 -3.25
CA LEU A 424 -5.04 -15.89 -4.28
C LEU A 424 -4.18 -14.64 -4.48
N LEU A 425 -3.69 -13.99 -3.41
CA LEU A 425 -2.79 -12.83 -3.52
C LEU A 425 -1.49 -13.19 -4.25
N PHE A 426 -0.90 -14.34 -3.97
CA PHE A 426 0.27 -14.84 -4.69
C PHE A 426 -0.02 -15.17 -6.16
N ALA A 427 -1.20 -15.72 -6.45
CA ALA A 427 -1.64 -15.95 -7.83
C ALA A 427 -1.81 -14.62 -8.58
N LEU A 428 -2.38 -13.58 -7.95
CA LEU A 428 -2.50 -12.24 -8.50
C LEU A 428 -1.12 -11.60 -8.73
N ALA A 429 -0.20 -11.68 -7.77
CA ALA A 429 1.18 -11.24 -7.94
C ALA A 429 1.86 -11.95 -9.12
N SER A 430 1.60 -13.24 -9.29
CA SER A 430 2.12 -14.05 -10.39
C SER A 430 1.47 -13.74 -11.73
N TYR A 431 0.21 -13.35 -11.73
CA TYR A 431 -0.49 -12.89 -12.93
C TYR A 431 0.20 -11.64 -13.52
N ASN A 432 0.60 -10.73 -12.67
CA ASN A 432 1.27 -9.48 -13.05
C ASN A 432 2.79 -9.68 -13.31
N ALA A 433 3.53 -10.29 -12.36
CA ALA A 433 4.99 -10.34 -12.41
C ALA A 433 5.58 -11.65 -12.97
N GLY A 434 4.76 -12.68 -13.07
CA GLY A 434 5.15 -14.03 -13.45
C GLY A 434 5.57 -14.92 -12.26
N PRO A 435 5.19 -16.23 -12.26
CA PRO A 435 5.34 -17.11 -11.11
C PRO A 435 6.79 -17.41 -10.73
N ARG A 436 7.72 -17.39 -11.67
CA ARG A 436 9.18 -17.57 -11.37
C ARG A 436 9.71 -16.45 -10.49
N ARG A 437 9.29 -15.22 -10.79
CA ARG A 437 9.71 -14.03 -10.07
C ARG A 437 9.14 -14.02 -8.65
N VAL A 438 7.86 -14.32 -8.51
CA VAL A 438 7.20 -14.41 -7.20
C VAL A 438 7.81 -15.51 -6.33
N ARG A 439 8.16 -16.67 -6.91
CA ARG A 439 8.89 -17.72 -6.18
C ARG A 439 10.24 -17.21 -5.64
N ALA A 440 11.00 -16.47 -6.44
CA ALA A 440 12.27 -15.90 -5.99
C ALA A 440 12.08 -14.91 -4.83
N LEU A 441 11.01 -14.11 -4.86
CA LEU A 441 10.66 -13.19 -3.77
C LEU A 441 10.30 -13.94 -2.48
N ARG A 442 9.54 -15.04 -2.56
CA ARG A 442 9.22 -15.90 -1.41
C ARG A 442 10.47 -16.51 -0.78
N ASN A 443 11.36 -17.05 -1.59
CA ASN A 443 12.64 -17.62 -1.10
C ASN A 443 13.52 -16.54 -0.44
N GLU A 444 13.53 -15.33 -0.98
CA GLU A 444 14.25 -14.21 -0.38
C GLU A 444 13.59 -13.77 0.94
N ALA A 445 12.26 -13.71 1.01
CA ALA A 445 11.52 -13.39 2.23
C ALA A 445 11.85 -14.38 3.35
N GLU A 446 11.84 -15.67 3.04
CA GLU A 446 12.25 -16.73 3.98
C GLU A 446 13.68 -16.53 4.48
N SER A 447 14.62 -16.19 3.58
CA SER A 447 16.02 -15.93 3.94
C SER A 447 16.20 -14.71 4.85
N LEU A 448 15.24 -13.76 4.82
CA LEU A 448 15.19 -12.57 5.66
C LEU A 448 14.42 -12.77 6.97
N GLY A 449 13.94 -14.00 7.23
CA GLY A 449 13.13 -14.31 8.42
C GLY A 449 11.69 -13.78 8.36
N LEU A 450 11.21 -13.44 7.16
CA LEU A 450 9.82 -13.12 6.89
C LEU A 450 9.05 -14.40 6.53
N ASP A 451 7.72 -14.38 6.69
CA ASP A 451 6.87 -15.50 6.31
C ASP A 451 6.74 -15.58 4.78
N PRO A 452 7.27 -16.64 4.11
CA PRO A 452 7.20 -16.79 2.67
C PRO A 452 5.80 -17.13 2.15
N ASP A 453 4.88 -17.52 3.05
CA ASP A 453 3.52 -17.94 2.73
C ASP A 453 2.47 -16.84 3.00
N GLN A 454 2.92 -15.66 3.42
CA GLN A 454 2.10 -14.48 3.65
C GLN A 454 2.55 -13.33 2.74
N TRP A 455 1.59 -12.76 1.98
CA TRP A 455 1.89 -11.65 1.07
C TRP A 455 2.10 -10.33 1.81
N PHE A 456 1.05 -9.83 2.47
CA PHE A 456 1.12 -8.55 3.17
C PHE A 456 2.08 -8.62 4.35
N ASP A 457 2.84 -7.52 4.51
CA ASP A 457 3.84 -7.36 5.57
C ASP A 457 5.01 -8.35 5.56
N ASN A 458 5.10 -9.22 4.54
CA ASN A 458 6.15 -10.21 4.39
C ASN A 458 6.74 -10.18 2.97
N VAL A 459 6.22 -10.99 2.03
CA VAL A 459 6.77 -11.04 0.66
C VAL A 459 6.58 -9.72 -0.08
N GLU A 460 5.57 -8.95 0.25
CA GLU A 460 5.33 -7.61 -0.27
C GLU A 460 6.54 -6.67 -0.10
N TYR A 461 7.23 -6.71 1.04
CA TYR A 461 8.43 -5.89 1.27
C TYR A 461 9.57 -6.24 0.33
N VAL A 462 9.76 -7.53 0.10
CA VAL A 462 10.77 -8.02 -0.84
C VAL A 462 10.40 -7.63 -2.27
N ALA A 463 9.10 -7.75 -2.62
CA ALA A 463 8.57 -7.35 -3.91
C ALA A 463 8.79 -5.85 -4.17
N ALA A 464 8.45 -4.98 -3.21
CA ALA A 464 8.68 -3.54 -3.30
C ALA A 464 10.14 -3.19 -3.58
N ARG A 465 11.07 -3.94 -2.96
CA ARG A 465 12.50 -3.74 -3.09
C ARG A 465 13.07 -4.28 -4.41
N ARG A 466 12.57 -5.44 -4.91
CA ARG A 466 13.20 -6.18 -6.01
C ARG A 466 12.55 -5.96 -7.38
N ILE A 467 11.26 -5.81 -7.41
CA ILE A 467 10.50 -5.70 -8.67
C ILE A 467 9.71 -4.39 -8.81
N GLY A 468 9.78 -3.55 -7.76
CA GLY A 468 9.25 -2.21 -7.81
C GLY A 468 7.73 -2.14 -7.58
N ARG A 469 7.19 -0.95 -7.86
CA ARG A 469 5.83 -0.50 -7.54
C ARG A 469 4.74 -1.33 -8.18
N GLU A 470 4.92 -1.73 -9.44
CA GLU A 470 3.82 -2.22 -10.27
C GLU A 470 3.10 -3.42 -9.64
N THR A 471 3.83 -4.47 -9.26
CA THR A 471 3.23 -5.68 -8.69
C THR A 471 2.68 -5.45 -7.28
N VAL A 472 3.38 -4.66 -6.45
CA VAL A 472 2.93 -4.35 -5.08
C VAL A 472 1.63 -3.57 -5.12
N GLU A 473 1.57 -2.51 -5.92
CA GLU A 473 0.34 -1.73 -6.09
C GLU A 473 -0.77 -2.53 -6.78
N TYR A 474 -0.42 -3.38 -7.73
CA TYR A 474 -1.39 -4.25 -8.38
C TYR A 474 -2.12 -5.10 -7.35
N VAL A 475 -1.41 -5.81 -6.47
CA VAL A 475 -2.01 -6.65 -5.42
C VAL A 475 -2.74 -5.80 -4.38
N ALA A 476 -2.12 -4.71 -3.89
CA ALA A 476 -2.73 -3.83 -2.90
C ALA A 476 -4.01 -3.16 -3.42
N ASN A 477 -4.03 -2.70 -4.68
CA ASN A 477 -5.21 -2.12 -5.30
C ASN A 477 -6.34 -3.14 -5.47
N ILE A 478 -6.02 -4.37 -5.91
CA ILE A 478 -7.03 -5.43 -6.04
C ILE A 478 -7.65 -5.71 -4.68
N TYR A 479 -6.85 -5.82 -3.63
CA TYR A 479 -7.36 -6.08 -2.28
C TYR A 479 -8.23 -4.92 -1.76
N LYS A 480 -7.83 -3.67 -2.03
CA LYS A 480 -8.64 -2.47 -1.74
C LYS A 480 -10.00 -2.52 -2.46
N TYR A 481 -10.00 -2.81 -3.77
CA TYR A 481 -11.25 -2.93 -4.53
C TYR A 481 -12.10 -4.10 -4.06
N HIS A 482 -11.48 -5.22 -3.67
CA HIS A 482 -12.18 -6.36 -3.07
C HIS A 482 -12.98 -5.94 -1.83
N ILE A 483 -12.38 -5.17 -0.91
CA ILE A 483 -13.07 -4.67 0.28
C ILE A 483 -14.21 -3.72 -0.12
N ALA A 484 -13.98 -2.80 -1.06
CA ALA A 484 -14.99 -1.90 -1.55
C ALA A 484 -16.17 -2.67 -2.16
N PHE A 485 -15.90 -3.64 -3.02
CA PHE A 485 -16.94 -4.46 -3.66
C PHE A 485 -17.68 -5.37 -2.66
N ARG A 486 -17.00 -5.88 -1.64
CA ARG A 486 -17.64 -6.62 -0.54
C ARG A 486 -18.64 -5.74 0.19
N LEU A 487 -18.28 -4.51 0.58
CA LEU A 487 -19.18 -3.58 1.23
C LEU A 487 -20.39 -3.20 0.35
N ILE A 488 -20.17 -3.02 -0.96
CA ILE A 488 -21.28 -2.78 -1.91
C ILE A 488 -22.19 -4.00 -1.98
N ALA A 489 -21.62 -5.20 -2.08
CA ALA A 489 -22.38 -6.45 -2.19
C ALA A 489 -23.20 -6.73 -0.91
N GLU A 490 -22.63 -6.51 0.27
CA GLU A 490 -23.32 -6.63 1.57
C GLU A 490 -24.46 -5.60 1.71
N SER A 491 -24.21 -4.34 1.31
CA SER A 491 -25.21 -3.26 1.38
C SER A 491 -26.43 -3.49 0.47
N ARG A 492 -26.28 -4.34 -0.55
CA ARG A 492 -27.31 -4.66 -1.55
C ARG A 492 -27.85 -6.09 -1.46
N GLU A 493 -27.54 -6.81 -0.38
CA GLU A 493 -27.92 -8.22 -0.19
C GLU A 493 -27.48 -9.13 -1.36
N LEU A 494 -26.38 -8.80 -2.03
CA LEU A 494 -25.82 -9.60 -3.14
C LEU A 494 -24.97 -10.78 -2.66
N VAL A 495 -24.65 -10.84 -1.35
CA VAL A 495 -23.92 -11.94 -0.71
C VAL A 495 -24.90 -12.72 0.18
N PRO A 496 -25.01 -14.06 0.06
CA PRO A 496 -25.79 -14.88 0.97
C PRO A 496 -25.33 -14.73 2.42
N SER A 497 -26.26 -14.84 3.38
CA SER A 497 -26.02 -14.60 4.81
C SER A 497 -25.06 -15.58 5.49
N ASP A 498 -24.71 -16.70 4.85
CA ASP A 498 -23.83 -17.74 5.41
C ASP A 498 -22.32 -17.46 5.23
N ASP A 499 -21.92 -16.50 4.37
CA ASP A 499 -20.53 -16.12 4.14
C ASP A 499 -20.05 -14.94 5.02
N ARG A 500 -20.74 -14.65 6.12
CA ARG A 500 -20.41 -13.57 7.06
C ARG A 500 -19.53 -14.06 8.22
N GLY A 501 -18.44 -14.74 7.94
CA GLY A 501 -17.45 -15.22 8.91
C GLY A 501 -16.11 -14.48 8.81
#